data_4cb944419ab42624c658f330c38b29c7
#
_entry.id   4cb944419ab42624c658f330c38b29c7
#
_cell.length_a   1.000
_cell.length_b   1.000
_cell.length_c   1.000
_cell.angle_alpha   90.00
_cell.angle_beta   90.00
_cell.angle_gamma   90.00
#
_symmetry.space_group_name_H-M   'P 1'
#
loop_
_entity.id
_entity.type
_entity.pdbx_description
1 polymer ?
#
loop_
_entity_poly.entity_id
_entity_poly.type
_entity_poly.pdbx_seq_one_letter_code
_entity_poly.pdbx_strand_id
1 'polypeptide(L)'
;MTLQTFAATDDTHDMVAALQQNGAVVINAVLPEAVSEELCADLRPEFDREGHLYQNEFNGHQTLRVGGVTKYSSHFPTLLLDPTVLAIADAILKPHCEVYQVGSTTAIEILPGEDAQVLHVDDACYPSHLLPFEMQVSALWALDDFTLENGATR
;
A
#
# COMPACT_ATOMS: atom_id res chain seq x y z
N MET A 1 -15.71 2.52 -11.97
CA MET A 1 -14.62 3.30 -12.59
C MET A 1 -13.48 2.33 -12.80
N THR A 2 -12.89 2.23 -13.96
CA THR A 2 -11.74 1.32 -14.17
C THR A 2 -10.48 2.12 -13.92
N LEU A 3 -9.62 1.68 -12.98
CA LEU A 3 -8.34 2.32 -12.73
C LEU A 3 -7.44 2.21 -13.95
N GLN A 4 -6.68 3.27 -14.21
CA GLN A 4 -5.69 3.27 -15.27
C GLN A 4 -4.48 2.41 -14.86
N THR A 5 -4.00 1.60 -15.79
CA THR A 5 -2.92 0.65 -15.56
C THR A 5 -1.70 1.04 -16.39
N PHE A 6 -0.53 1.00 -15.78
CA PHE A 6 0.76 1.33 -16.37
C PHE A 6 1.75 0.17 -16.23
N ALA A 7 2.74 0.13 -17.10
CA ALA A 7 3.95 -0.64 -16.88
C ALA A 7 4.96 0.19 -16.05
N ALA A 8 5.84 -0.45 -15.31
CA ALA A 8 6.88 0.26 -14.53
C ALA A 8 7.84 1.10 -15.41
N THR A 9 7.86 0.85 -16.72
CA THR A 9 8.68 1.58 -17.71
C THR A 9 7.96 2.76 -18.36
N ASP A 10 6.67 2.97 -18.08
CA ASP A 10 5.88 4.07 -18.63
C ASP A 10 6.32 5.41 -17.99
N ASP A 11 5.91 6.52 -18.60
CA ASP A 11 6.29 7.84 -18.12
C ASP A 11 5.64 8.14 -16.75
N THR A 12 6.46 8.45 -15.77
CA THR A 12 6.01 8.82 -14.42
C THR A 12 5.09 10.05 -14.43
N HIS A 13 5.27 10.98 -15.37
CA HIS A 13 4.40 12.13 -15.49
C HIS A 13 2.97 11.73 -15.82
N ASP A 14 2.77 10.74 -16.70
CA ASP A 14 1.44 10.24 -17.05
C ASP A 14 0.81 9.47 -15.86
N MET A 15 1.61 8.72 -15.11
CA MET A 15 1.17 8.05 -13.88
C MET A 15 0.67 9.08 -12.84
N VAL A 16 1.43 10.15 -12.62
CA VAL A 16 1.07 11.23 -11.68
C VAL A 16 -0.21 11.94 -12.13
N ALA A 17 -0.32 12.27 -13.40
CA ALA A 17 -1.53 12.91 -13.94
C ALA A 17 -2.77 12.03 -13.76
N ALA A 18 -2.65 10.73 -14.03
CA ALA A 18 -3.72 9.76 -13.83
C ALA A 18 -4.07 9.56 -12.34
N LEU A 19 -3.06 9.52 -11.45
CA LEU A 19 -3.24 9.43 -10.02
C LEU A 19 -4.03 10.64 -9.49
N GLN A 20 -3.64 11.84 -9.87
CA GLN A 20 -4.33 13.08 -9.50
C GLN A 20 -5.78 13.15 -10.02
N GLN A 21 -6.02 12.60 -11.20
CA GLN A 21 -7.37 12.58 -11.82
C GLN A 21 -8.27 11.52 -11.20
N ASN A 22 -7.75 10.33 -10.91
CA ASN A 22 -8.53 9.13 -10.57
C ASN A 22 -8.44 8.76 -9.08
N GLY A 23 -7.51 9.34 -8.32
CA GLY A 23 -7.24 9.00 -6.92
C GLY A 23 -6.40 7.74 -6.73
N ALA A 24 -6.28 6.90 -7.76
CA ALA A 24 -5.44 5.71 -7.73
C ALA A 24 -5.02 5.29 -9.15
N VAL A 25 -3.91 4.58 -9.25
CA VAL A 25 -3.41 3.93 -10.47
C VAL A 25 -2.89 2.55 -10.14
N VAL A 26 -2.83 1.67 -11.13
CA VAL A 26 -2.20 0.35 -11.01
C VAL A 26 -0.90 0.36 -11.82
N ILE A 27 0.19 -0.11 -11.23
CA ILE A 27 1.48 -0.25 -11.92
C ILE A 27 1.83 -1.75 -11.90
N ASN A 28 1.88 -2.35 -13.07
CA ASN A 28 2.09 -3.79 -13.23
C ASN A 28 3.57 -4.17 -13.15
N ALA A 29 3.83 -5.37 -12.64
CA ALA A 29 5.13 -6.04 -12.69
C ALA A 29 6.28 -5.24 -12.09
N VAL A 30 6.02 -4.45 -11.05
CA VAL A 30 7.04 -3.70 -10.31
C VAL A 30 7.84 -4.63 -9.41
N LEU A 31 7.15 -5.54 -8.71
CA LEU A 31 7.76 -6.46 -7.76
C LEU A 31 8.06 -7.80 -8.45
N PRO A 32 9.33 -8.28 -8.44
CA PRO A 32 9.64 -9.63 -8.89
C PRO A 32 8.97 -10.69 -7.99
N GLU A 33 8.45 -11.75 -8.60
CA GLU A 33 7.75 -12.84 -7.89
C GLU A 33 8.61 -13.44 -6.74
N ALA A 34 9.89 -13.67 -6.98
CA ALA A 34 10.80 -14.18 -5.95
C ALA A 34 10.88 -13.27 -4.72
N VAL A 35 10.81 -11.93 -4.90
CA VAL A 35 10.82 -10.99 -3.77
C VAL A 35 9.51 -11.04 -3.00
N SER A 36 8.37 -11.22 -3.67
CA SER A 36 7.08 -11.36 -2.98
C SER A 36 7.01 -12.66 -2.19
N GLU A 37 7.54 -13.77 -2.72
CA GLU A 37 7.65 -15.06 -2.01
C GLU A 37 8.52 -14.96 -0.77
N GLU A 38 9.71 -14.31 -0.87
CA GLU A 38 10.61 -14.09 0.27
C GLU A 38 9.97 -13.18 1.33
N LEU A 39 9.28 -12.12 0.92
CA LEU A 39 8.52 -11.26 1.83
C LEU A 39 7.43 -12.03 2.57
N CYS A 40 6.65 -12.85 1.87
CA CYS A 40 5.62 -13.68 2.49
C CYS A 40 6.23 -14.67 3.49
N ALA A 41 7.36 -15.30 3.14
CA ALA A 41 8.07 -16.23 4.03
C ALA A 41 8.60 -15.53 5.30
N ASP A 42 9.19 -14.34 5.14
CA ASP A 42 9.71 -13.54 6.26
C ASP A 42 8.59 -13.06 7.20
N LEU A 43 7.41 -12.74 6.67
CA LEU A 43 6.29 -12.21 7.43
C LEU A 43 5.41 -13.30 8.06
N ARG A 44 5.42 -14.52 7.55
CA ARG A 44 4.56 -15.60 8.04
C ARG A 44 4.67 -15.84 9.55
N PRO A 45 5.88 -15.96 10.15
CA PRO A 45 6.01 -16.13 11.60
C PRO A 45 5.38 -14.99 12.41
N GLU A 46 5.42 -13.77 11.89
CA GLU A 46 4.86 -12.59 12.56
C GLU A 46 3.34 -12.55 12.47
N PHE A 47 2.77 -12.91 11.33
CA PHE A 47 1.33 -13.09 11.18
C PHE A 47 0.80 -14.13 12.17
N ASP A 48 1.48 -15.28 12.27
CA ASP A 48 1.08 -16.37 13.18
C ASP A 48 1.17 -15.98 14.65
N ARG A 49 2.16 -15.15 15.01
CA ARG A 49 2.41 -14.73 16.39
C ARG A 49 1.53 -13.58 16.85
N GLU A 50 1.43 -12.52 16.05
CA GLU A 50 0.88 -11.23 16.47
C GLU A 50 -0.21 -10.69 15.54
N GLY A 51 -0.41 -11.27 14.35
CA GLY A 51 -1.32 -10.73 13.35
C GLY A 51 -2.74 -10.51 13.85
N HIS A 52 -3.22 -11.34 14.76
CA HIS A 52 -4.55 -11.27 15.38
C HIS A 52 -4.71 -10.13 16.40
N LEU A 53 -3.62 -9.54 16.90
CA LEU A 53 -3.68 -8.49 17.93
C LEU A 53 -4.32 -7.18 17.44
N TYR A 54 -4.40 -6.98 16.15
CA TYR A 54 -4.98 -5.79 15.53
C TYR A 54 -6.44 -5.98 15.09
N GLN A 55 -7.03 -7.16 15.36
CA GLN A 55 -8.41 -7.46 15.00
C GLN A 55 -9.39 -6.59 15.80
N ASN A 56 -10.31 -5.97 15.12
CA ASN A 56 -11.40 -5.16 15.68
C ASN A 56 -12.46 -4.87 14.61
N GLU A 57 -13.52 -4.16 14.97
CA GLU A 57 -14.61 -3.77 14.05
C GLU A 57 -14.16 -3.01 12.81
N PHE A 58 -13.07 -2.25 12.89
CA PHE A 58 -12.55 -1.50 11.76
C PHE A 58 -11.57 -2.31 10.91
N ASN A 59 -10.64 -3.02 11.57
CA ASN A 59 -9.59 -3.78 10.89
C ASN A 59 -10.06 -5.14 10.36
N GLY A 60 -11.22 -5.60 10.82
CA GLY A 60 -11.75 -6.94 10.54
C GLY A 60 -11.41 -7.95 11.64
N HIS A 61 -12.24 -8.98 11.76
CA HIS A 61 -12.08 -10.05 12.75
C HIS A 61 -11.38 -11.28 12.18
N GLN A 62 -11.31 -11.39 10.87
CA GLN A 62 -10.56 -12.41 10.11
C GLN A 62 -9.41 -11.78 9.29
N THR A 63 -8.94 -10.61 9.71
CA THR A 63 -7.81 -9.93 9.08
C THR A 63 -6.62 -9.90 10.03
N LEU A 64 -5.49 -10.38 9.56
CA LEU A 64 -4.22 -10.34 10.29
C LEU A 64 -3.42 -9.12 9.83
N ARG A 65 -2.72 -8.46 10.74
CA ARG A 65 -1.89 -7.29 10.43
C ARG A 65 -0.56 -7.36 11.17
N VAL A 66 0.51 -7.03 10.45
CA VAL A 66 1.86 -6.91 11.01
C VAL A 66 2.37 -5.51 10.72
N GLY A 67 2.54 -4.70 11.75
CA GLY A 67 3.09 -3.35 11.65
C GLY A 67 4.61 -3.33 11.75
N GLY A 68 5.23 -2.32 11.10
CA GLY A 68 6.69 -2.16 11.15
C GLY A 68 7.43 -3.25 10.37
N VAL A 69 6.96 -3.58 9.19
CA VAL A 69 7.47 -4.65 8.30
C VAL A 69 8.98 -4.58 8.07
N THR A 70 9.56 -3.37 8.10
CA THR A 70 11.01 -3.15 8.02
C THR A 70 11.84 -3.90 9.06
N LYS A 71 11.24 -4.34 10.17
CA LYS A 71 11.93 -5.08 11.24
C LYS A 71 12.07 -6.57 10.93
N TYR A 72 11.22 -7.08 10.05
CA TYR A 72 11.01 -8.50 9.88
C TYR A 72 11.52 -9.02 8.55
N SER A 73 11.67 -8.16 7.54
CA SER A 73 12.19 -8.57 6.23
C SER A 73 13.31 -7.67 5.75
N SER A 74 14.42 -8.29 5.33
CA SER A 74 15.52 -7.61 4.64
C SER A 74 15.19 -7.29 3.18
N HIS A 75 14.11 -7.82 2.63
CA HIS A 75 13.65 -7.57 1.27
C HIS A 75 12.74 -6.34 1.18
N PHE A 76 12.15 -5.93 2.30
CA PHE A 76 11.22 -4.79 2.33
C PHE A 76 11.83 -3.45 1.87
N PRO A 77 13.11 -3.14 2.10
CA PRO A 77 13.74 -1.95 1.53
C PRO A 77 13.64 -1.84 0.01
N THR A 78 13.55 -2.96 -0.72
CA THR A 78 13.34 -2.96 -2.17
C THR A 78 12.03 -2.27 -2.55
N LEU A 79 10.97 -2.46 -1.77
CA LEU A 79 9.67 -1.83 -1.97
C LEU A 79 9.72 -0.34 -1.62
N LEU A 80 10.33 0.00 -0.48
CA LEU A 80 10.44 1.38 -0.01
C LEU A 80 11.28 2.26 -0.92
N LEU A 81 12.29 1.68 -1.56
CA LEU A 81 13.25 2.39 -2.41
C LEU A 81 12.95 2.23 -3.90
N ASP A 82 11.78 1.69 -4.23
CA ASP A 82 11.39 1.57 -5.63
C ASP A 82 11.38 2.95 -6.32
N PRO A 83 12.13 3.12 -7.42
CA PRO A 83 12.33 4.43 -8.04
C PRO A 83 11.04 5.02 -8.61
N THR A 84 10.09 4.19 -9.07
CA THR A 84 8.81 4.64 -9.61
C THR A 84 7.93 5.19 -8.50
N VAL A 85 7.84 4.46 -7.38
CA VAL A 85 7.06 4.90 -6.20
C VAL A 85 7.65 6.18 -5.62
N LEU A 86 8.99 6.27 -5.49
CA LEU A 86 9.65 7.47 -5.00
C LEU A 86 9.45 8.67 -5.94
N ALA A 87 9.51 8.47 -7.25
CA ALA A 87 9.31 9.54 -8.21
C ALA A 87 7.87 10.09 -8.17
N ILE A 88 6.86 9.21 -8.01
CA ILE A 88 5.46 9.61 -7.83
C ILE A 88 5.30 10.37 -6.50
N ALA A 89 5.84 9.85 -5.40
CA ALA A 89 5.78 10.52 -4.11
C ALA A 89 6.46 11.90 -4.13
N ASP A 90 7.62 12.00 -4.78
CA ASP A 90 8.33 13.27 -5.00
C ASP A 90 7.46 14.28 -5.75
N ALA A 91 6.83 13.86 -6.84
CA ALA A 91 6.00 14.74 -7.66
C ALA A 91 4.75 15.27 -6.92
N ILE A 92 4.16 14.45 -6.04
CA ILE A 92 2.96 14.82 -5.28
C ILE A 92 3.31 15.61 -4.02
N LEU A 93 4.32 15.18 -3.25
CA LEU A 93 4.55 15.71 -1.90
C LEU A 93 5.56 16.87 -1.87
N LYS A 94 6.66 16.81 -2.62
CA LYS A 94 7.72 17.84 -2.58
C LYS A 94 7.30 19.25 -2.99
N PRO A 95 6.27 19.48 -3.80
CA PRO A 95 5.74 20.84 -3.98
C PRO A 95 5.26 21.50 -2.70
N HIS A 96 4.97 20.73 -1.66
CA HIS A 96 4.34 21.20 -0.41
C HIS A 96 5.18 20.96 0.84
N CYS A 97 6.30 20.23 0.74
CA CYS A 97 7.20 19.97 1.86
C CYS A 97 8.65 19.85 1.41
N GLU A 98 9.57 20.18 2.28
CA GLU A 98 11.01 20.06 2.04
C GLU A 98 11.46 18.59 2.17
N VAL A 99 10.85 17.87 3.11
CA VAL A 99 11.13 16.47 3.42
C VAL A 99 9.83 15.75 3.77
N TYR A 100 9.63 14.57 3.21
CA TYR A 100 8.61 13.62 3.68
C TYR A 100 9.32 12.36 4.21
N GLN A 101 8.60 11.55 4.94
CA GLN A 101 9.14 10.33 5.55
C GLN A 101 8.18 9.16 5.39
N VAL A 102 8.71 7.95 5.54
CA VAL A 102 7.89 6.74 5.59
C VAL A 102 7.00 6.82 6.83
N GLY A 103 5.71 6.73 6.60
CA GLY A 103 4.71 6.70 7.66
C GLY A 103 4.51 5.29 8.21
N SER A 104 3.39 4.66 7.88
CA SER A 104 3.08 3.29 8.27
C SER A 104 3.63 2.29 7.26
N THR A 105 4.15 1.16 7.77
CA THR A 105 4.50 -0.01 6.96
C THR A 105 3.78 -1.20 7.54
N THR A 106 2.72 -1.66 6.88
CA THR A 106 1.85 -2.71 7.39
C THR A 106 1.64 -3.79 6.34
N ALA A 107 1.86 -5.04 6.72
CA ALA A 107 1.42 -6.19 5.95
C ALA A 107 0.03 -6.63 6.44
N ILE A 108 -0.82 -6.99 5.51
CA ILE A 108 -2.23 -7.35 5.75
C ILE A 108 -2.50 -8.69 5.09
N GLU A 109 -3.09 -9.62 5.82
CA GLU A 109 -3.58 -10.88 5.30
C GLU A 109 -5.07 -11.02 5.65
N ILE A 110 -5.91 -11.16 4.63
CA ILE A 110 -7.36 -11.31 4.78
C ILE A 110 -7.67 -12.80 4.72
N LEU A 111 -8.22 -13.32 5.81
CA LEU A 111 -8.59 -14.73 5.90
C LEU A 111 -10.01 -14.96 5.36
N PRO A 112 -10.34 -16.22 4.98
CA PRO A 112 -11.66 -16.57 4.52
C PRO A 112 -12.76 -16.18 5.51
N GLY A 113 -13.83 -15.57 5.02
CA GLY A 113 -14.98 -15.17 5.81
C GLY A 113 -14.91 -13.76 6.40
N GLU A 114 -13.90 -12.98 6.05
CA GLU A 114 -13.84 -11.56 6.43
C GLU A 114 -14.88 -10.74 5.65
N ASP A 115 -15.56 -9.86 6.35
CA ASP A 115 -16.47 -8.89 5.76
C ASP A 115 -15.71 -7.73 5.09
N ALA A 116 -16.39 -7.03 4.17
CA ALA A 116 -15.80 -5.85 3.54
C ALA A 116 -15.56 -4.74 4.56
N GLN A 117 -14.35 -4.18 4.56
CA GLN A 117 -14.01 -3.04 5.39
C GLN A 117 -14.86 -1.81 5.00
N VAL A 118 -15.24 -1.02 6.00
CA VAL A 118 -15.94 0.25 5.77
C VAL A 118 -15.06 1.18 4.94
N LEU A 119 -15.66 1.80 3.91
CA LEU A 119 -14.95 2.79 3.09
C LEU A 119 -14.44 3.93 3.96
N HIS A 120 -13.18 4.25 3.81
CA HIS A 120 -12.50 5.29 4.57
C HIS A 120 -11.43 5.98 3.71
N VAL A 121 -10.87 7.04 4.22
CA VAL A 121 -9.67 7.69 3.69
C VAL A 121 -8.54 7.54 4.71
N ASP A 122 -7.35 7.17 4.25
CA ASP A 122 -6.21 6.89 5.13
C ASP A 122 -5.69 8.13 5.85
N ASP A 123 -5.90 9.30 5.27
CA ASP A 123 -5.50 10.59 5.85
C ASP A 123 -6.55 11.20 6.80
N ALA A 124 -7.60 10.48 7.19
CA ALA A 124 -8.64 10.97 8.09
C ALA A 124 -8.13 11.42 9.47
N CYS A 125 -6.93 11.00 9.87
CA CYS A 125 -6.26 11.47 11.09
C CYS A 125 -5.62 12.86 10.95
N TYR A 126 -5.51 13.39 9.74
CA TYR A 126 -5.00 14.72 9.46
C TYR A 126 -6.15 15.69 9.15
N PRO A 127 -5.96 17.00 9.31
CA PRO A 127 -6.94 18.00 8.89
C PRO A 127 -6.92 18.22 7.36
N SER A 128 -6.87 17.15 6.59
CA SER A 128 -6.70 17.14 5.13
C SER A 128 -7.77 17.99 4.43
N HIS A 129 -9.02 18.00 4.96
CA HIS A 129 -10.11 18.82 4.44
C HIS A 129 -9.87 20.35 4.50
N LEU A 130 -8.85 20.79 5.24
CA LEU A 130 -8.45 22.19 5.35
C LEU A 130 -7.28 22.54 4.41
N LEU A 131 -6.68 21.54 3.78
CA LEU A 131 -5.47 21.72 2.98
C LEU A 131 -5.78 21.52 1.49
N PRO A 132 -5.24 22.39 0.62
CA PRO A 132 -5.45 22.29 -0.83
C PRO A 132 -4.46 21.33 -1.53
N PHE A 133 -3.87 20.38 -0.78
CA PHE A 133 -2.85 19.44 -1.29
C PHE A 133 -2.88 18.13 -0.52
N GLU A 134 -2.33 17.09 -1.13
CA GLU A 134 -2.25 15.75 -0.54
C GLU A 134 -1.18 15.68 0.56
N MET A 135 -1.52 15.06 1.67
CA MET A 135 -0.63 14.89 2.83
C MET A 135 0.15 13.59 2.79
N GLN A 136 -0.33 12.60 2.03
CA GLN A 136 0.32 11.29 1.90
C GLN A 136 0.10 10.67 0.53
N VAL A 137 1.00 9.77 0.18
CA VAL A 137 0.88 8.84 -0.93
C VAL A 137 1.04 7.43 -0.37
N SER A 138 0.10 6.55 -0.68
CA SER A 138 0.13 5.16 -0.25
C SER A 138 0.48 4.26 -1.43
N ALA A 139 1.43 3.34 -1.24
CA ALA A 139 1.74 2.27 -2.17
C ALA A 139 1.27 0.94 -1.58
N LEU A 140 0.29 0.30 -2.24
CA LEU A 140 -0.16 -1.05 -1.92
C LEU A 140 0.58 -2.04 -2.81
N TRP A 141 1.27 -2.98 -2.19
CA TRP A 141 2.00 -4.04 -2.87
C TRP A 141 1.21 -5.33 -2.80
N ALA A 142 0.78 -5.84 -3.95
CA ALA A 142 0.14 -7.13 -4.04
C ALA A 142 1.22 -8.22 -3.87
N LEU A 143 1.18 -8.95 -2.76
CA LEU A 143 2.07 -10.07 -2.49
C LEU A 143 1.51 -11.40 -3.02
N ASP A 144 0.21 -11.42 -3.32
CA ASP A 144 -0.51 -12.46 -4.05
C ASP A 144 -1.49 -11.84 -5.05
N ASP A 145 -2.18 -12.64 -5.84
CA ASP A 145 -3.11 -12.16 -6.86
C ASP A 145 -4.34 -11.48 -6.22
N PHE A 146 -4.65 -10.26 -6.64
CA PHE A 146 -5.89 -9.59 -6.28
C PHE A 146 -7.04 -10.14 -7.14
N THR A 147 -7.96 -10.86 -6.51
CA THR A 147 -9.12 -11.45 -7.18
C THR A 147 -10.44 -10.90 -6.63
N LEU A 148 -11.55 -11.26 -7.28
CA LEU A 148 -12.88 -10.86 -6.80
C LEU A 148 -13.29 -11.60 -5.51
N GLU A 149 -12.69 -12.75 -5.25
CA GLU A 149 -13.07 -13.68 -4.19
C GLU A 149 -12.21 -13.57 -2.93
N ASN A 150 -11.00 -12.98 -3.02
CA ASN A 150 -10.05 -12.99 -1.91
C ASN A 150 -10.01 -11.70 -1.07
N GLY A 151 -11.02 -10.83 -1.21
CA GLY A 151 -11.14 -9.63 -0.38
C GLY A 151 -10.19 -8.49 -0.78
N ALA A 152 -9.55 -8.57 -1.93
CA ALA A 152 -8.67 -7.52 -2.42
C ALA A 152 -9.37 -6.15 -2.54
N THR A 153 -8.60 -5.07 -2.42
CA THR A 153 -9.09 -3.68 -2.57
C THR A 153 -9.69 -3.46 -3.98
N ARG A 154 -10.85 -2.82 -4.03
CA ARG A 154 -11.63 -2.57 -5.26
C ARG A 154 -11.88 -1.09 -5.51
#